data_14852d5b04616aa666f613a5d2e50ce3
#
_entry.id   14852d5b04616aa666f613a5d2e50ce3
#
_cell.length_a   1.000
_cell.length_b   1.000
_cell.length_c   1.000
_cell.angle_alpha   90.00
_cell.angle_beta   90.00
_cell.angle_gamma   90.00
#
_symmetry.space_group_name_H-M   'P 1'
#
loop_
_entity.id
_entity.type
_entity.pdbx_description
1 polymer ?
#
loop_
_entity_poly.entity_id
_entity_poly.type
_entity_poly.pdbx_seq_one_letter_code
_entity_poly.pdbx_strand_id
1 'polypeptide(L)'
;PGSALVEHDPNDIWGSQSGVAAEVLAKANITPKDVKAIGITNQRETTLVWNKKTGQPIHNAIVWQDRRTAKFIDDLKARGLAETFQKKTGLVLDAYFSGSKVRW
;
A
#
# COMPACT_ATOMS: atom_id res chain seq x y z
N PRO A 1 11.42 -8.11 17.19
CA PRO A 1 11.71 -6.73 16.79
C PRO A 1 11.49 -6.50 15.30
N GLY A 2 12.29 -7.11 14.41
CA GLY A 2 12.15 -6.92 12.97
C GLY A 2 10.89 -7.52 12.36
N SER A 3 10.24 -8.44 13.04
CA SER A 3 9.05 -9.15 12.56
C SER A 3 7.80 -8.26 12.43
N ALA A 4 7.79 -7.07 13.08
CA ALA A 4 6.68 -6.13 12.98
C ALA A 4 6.72 -5.28 11.71
N LEU A 5 7.86 -5.25 11.01
CA LEU A 5 8.10 -4.42 9.83
C LEU A 5 7.87 -5.23 8.56
N VAL A 6 6.99 -4.75 7.71
CA VAL A 6 6.74 -5.34 6.38
C VAL A 6 6.74 -4.22 5.34
N GLU A 7 7.68 -4.28 4.42
CA GLU A 7 7.85 -3.26 3.38
C GLU A 7 8.01 -3.90 2.00
N HIS A 8 7.62 -3.16 0.97
CA HIS A 8 7.95 -3.47 -0.41
C HIS A 8 8.69 -2.29 -1.05
N ASP A 9 9.70 -2.58 -1.88
CA ASP A 9 10.27 -1.57 -2.77
C ASP A 9 9.29 -1.31 -3.92
N PRO A 10 8.79 -0.08 -4.08
CA PRO A 10 7.85 0.23 -5.16
C PRO A 10 8.42 -0.03 -6.56
N ASN A 11 9.73 0.13 -6.74
CA ASN A 11 10.38 -0.15 -8.02
C ASN A 11 10.36 -1.65 -8.35
N ASP A 12 10.48 -2.52 -7.36
CA ASP A 12 10.36 -3.97 -7.54
C ASP A 12 8.94 -4.35 -7.96
N ILE A 13 7.93 -3.71 -7.36
CA ILE A 13 6.52 -3.92 -7.74
C ILE A 13 6.32 -3.54 -9.21
N TRP A 14 6.77 -2.35 -9.59
CA TRP A 14 6.65 -1.88 -10.97
C TRP A 14 7.41 -2.79 -11.94
N GLY A 15 8.65 -3.13 -11.61
CA GLY A 15 9.49 -3.99 -12.44
C GLY A 15 8.87 -5.36 -12.67
N SER A 16 8.31 -5.98 -11.63
CA SER A 16 7.66 -7.27 -11.75
C SER A 16 6.37 -7.18 -12.58
N GLN A 17 5.52 -6.19 -12.35
CA GLN A 17 4.25 -6.02 -13.07
C GLN A 17 4.47 -5.70 -14.54
N SER A 18 5.37 -4.78 -14.86
CA SER A 18 5.68 -4.43 -16.26
C SER A 18 6.36 -5.59 -16.99
N GLY A 19 7.24 -6.32 -16.30
CA GLY A 19 7.91 -7.49 -16.86
C GLY A 19 6.94 -8.60 -17.21
N VAL A 20 6.03 -8.97 -16.31
CA VAL A 20 5.04 -10.03 -16.60
C VAL A 20 4.02 -9.60 -17.63
N ALA A 21 3.67 -8.32 -17.71
CA ALA A 21 2.79 -7.81 -18.77
C ALA A 21 3.43 -8.02 -20.16
N ALA A 22 4.70 -7.65 -20.31
CA ALA A 22 5.43 -7.87 -21.55
C ALA A 22 5.55 -9.36 -21.87
N GLU A 23 5.85 -10.19 -20.89
CA GLU A 23 5.99 -11.64 -21.08
C GLU A 23 4.68 -12.29 -21.50
N VAL A 24 3.55 -11.90 -20.90
CA VAL A 24 2.23 -12.44 -21.27
C VAL A 24 1.88 -12.10 -22.70
N LEU A 25 2.12 -10.88 -23.16
CA LEU A 25 1.89 -10.50 -24.56
C LEU A 25 2.73 -11.34 -25.52
N ALA A 26 4.00 -11.54 -25.20
CA ALA A 26 4.90 -12.37 -26.02
C ALA A 26 4.45 -13.83 -26.04
N LYS A 27 4.11 -14.42 -24.92
CA LYS A 27 3.64 -15.81 -24.82
C LYS A 27 2.32 -16.03 -25.56
N ALA A 28 1.43 -15.05 -25.51
CA ALA A 28 0.14 -15.11 -26.21
C ALA A 28 0.28 -14.79 -27.71
N ASN A 29 1.46 -14.39 -28.16
CA ASN A 29 1.72 -13.97 -29.54
C ASN A 29 0.77 -12.86 -30.01
N ILE A 30 0.55 -11.87 -29.14
CA ILE A 30 -0.26 -10.68 -29.40
C ILE A 30 0.55 -9.41 -29.16
N THR A 31 0.03 -8.29 -29.66
CA THR A 31 0.65 -6.97 -29.50
C THR A 31 -0.22 -6.08 -28.61
N PRO A 32 0.31 -4.97 -28.07
CA PRO A 32 -0.49 -4.01 -27.33
C PRO A 32 -1.75 -3.52 -28.06
N LYS A 33 -1.74 -3.53 -29.39
CA LYS A 33 -2.91 -3.15 -30.21
C LYS A 33 -4.10 -4.08 -30.03
N ASP A 34 -3.85 -5.32 -29.64
CA ASP A 34 -4.89 -6.33 -29.42
C ASP A 34 -5.54 -6.20 -28.04
N VAL A 35 -4.93 -5.43 -27.13
CA VAL A 35 -5.44 -5.22 -25.77
C VAL A 35 -6.55 -4.19 -25.80
N LYS A 36 -7.75 -4.57 -25.35
CA LYS A 36 -8.94 -3.71 -25.40
C LYS A 36 -9.17 -2.91 -24.12
N ALA A 37 -8.68 -3.42 -22.98
CA ALA A 37 -8.90 -2.78 -21.69
C ALA A 37 -7.84 -3.23 -20.68
N ILE A 38 -7.70 -2.44 -19.62
CA ILE A 38 -6.87 -2.76 -18.46
C ILE A 38 -7.76 -2.73 -17.22
N GLY A 39 -7.78 -3.82 -16.48
CA GLY A 39 -8.40 -3.87 -15.16
C GLY A 39 -7.33 -3.66 -14.10
N ILE A 40 -7.63 -2.81 -13.12
CA ILE A 40 -6.67 -2.49 -12.05
C ILE A 40 -7.27 -2.85 -10.70
N THR A 41 -6.52 -3.60 -9.91
CA THR A 41 -6.79 -3.78 -8.48
C THR A 41 -5.57 -3.34 -7.69
N ASN A 42 -5.75 -3.12 -6.40
CA ASN A 42 -4.65 -2.67 -5.55
C ASN A 42 -4.38 -3.69 -4.43
N GLN A 43 -3.25 -3.50 -3.75
CA GLN A 43 -2.99 -4.11 -2.45
C GLN A 43 -3.46 -3.12 -1.38
N ARG A 44 -4.70 -3.30 -0.94
CA ARG A 44 -5.37 -2.36 -0.02
C ARG A 44 -4.53 -2.10 1.23
N GLU A 45 -4.56 -0.85 1.70
CA GLU A 45 -3.89 -0.36 2.91
C GLU A 45 -2.36 -0.41 2.86
N THR A 46 -1.76 -0.92 1.80
CA THR A 46 -0.34 -0.74 1.55
C THR A 46 -0.11 0.70 1.14
N THR A 47 0.75 1.41 1.87
CA THR A 47 0.86 2.86 1.78
C THR A 47 2.17 3.26 1.13
N LEU A 48 2.07 4.11 0.12
CA LEU A 48 3.20 4.65 -0.63
C LEU A 48 3.04 6.16 -0.77
N VAL A 49 4.12 6.89 -0.50
CA VAL A 49 4.21 8.34 -0.75
C VAL A 49 5.42 8.58 -1.66
N TRP A 50 5.24 9.41 -2.67
CA TRP A 50 6.30 9.71 -3.62
C TRP A 50 6.39 11.21 -3.93
N ASN A 51 7.55 11.62 -4.42
CA ASN A 51 7.77 12.99 -4.86
C ASN A 51 7.02 13.24 -6.17
N LYS A 52 6.09 14.19 -6.16
CA LYS A 52 5.26 14.52 -7.32
C LYS A 52 6.08 14.97 -8.54
N LYS A 53 7.20 15.66 -8.31
CA LYS A 53 8.04 16.20 -9.39
C LYS A 53 8.94 15.14 -10.02
N THR A 54 9.52 14.27 -9.19
CA THR A 54 10.49 13.27 -9.65
C THR A 54 9.88 11.90 -9.89
N GLY A 55 8.71 11.61 -9.32
CA GLY A 55 8.09 10.30 -9.35
C GLY A 55 8.77 9.28 -8.41
N GLN A 56 9.78 9.68 -7.65
CA GLN A 56 10.51 8.76 -6.79
C GLN A 56 9.83 8.59 -5.43
N PRO A 57 9.73 7.35 -4.93
CA PRO A 57 9.25 7.11 -3.57
C PRO A 57 10.13 7.81 -2.54
N ILE A 58 9.52 8.36 -1.50
CA ILE A 58 10.26 8.94 -0.37
C ILE A 58 10.69 7.87 0.63
N HIS A 59 10.03 6.72 0.59
CA HIS A 59 10.27 5.56 1.47
C HIS A 59 9.70 4.31 0.78
N ASN A 60 10.13 3.12 1.20
CA ASN A 60 9.48 1.89 0.77
C ASN A 60 8.00 1.89 1.14
N ALA A 61 7.18 1.19 0.35
CA ALA A 61 5.78 1.02 0.67
C ALA A 61 5.62 0.24 1.98
N ILE A 62 4.82 0.78 2.90
CA ILE A 62 4.50 0.12 4.16
C ILE A 62 3.30 -0.80 3.90
N VAL A 63 3.52 -2.11 4.02
CA VAL A 63 2.53 -3.12 3.66
C VAL A 63 1.44 -3.22 4.71
N TRP A 64 0.24 -3.61 4.30
CA TRP A 64 -0.94 -3.71 5.17
C TRP A 64 -0.73 -4.61 6.41
N GLN A 65 0.18 -5.59 6.33
CA GLN A 65 0.53 -6.48 7.43
C GLN A 65 1.48 -5.84 8.46
N ASP A 66 2.07 -4.69 8.13
CA ASP A 66 3.04 -4.00 8.98
C ASP A 66 2.39 -3.49 10.26
N ARG A 67 3.05 -3.66 11.40
CA ARG A 67 2.53 -3.29 12.72
C ARG A 67 3.31 -2.16 13.39
N ARG A 68 4.17 -1.43 12.64
CA ARG A 68 5.03 -0.37 13.22
C ARG A 68 4.25 0.74 13.90
N THR A 69 3.02 1.00 13.48
CA THR A 69 2.18 2.06 14.04
C THR A 69 1.29 1.58 15.18
N ALA A 70 1.40 0.32 15.60
CA ALA A 70 0.53 -0.27 16.61
C ALA A 70 0.54 0.51 17.94
N LYS A 71 1.72 0.97 18.38
CA LYS A 71 1.83 1.77 19.62
C LYS A 71 1.06 3.09 19.51
N PHE A 72 1.18 3.78 18.38
CA PHE A 72 0.43 5.02 18.15
C PHE A 72 -1.08 4.76 18.20
N ILE A 73 -1.54 3.67 17.59
CA ILE A 73 -2.94 3.27 17.63
C ILE A 73 -3.39 2.96 19.07
N ASP A 74 -2.58 2.24 19.83
CA ASP A 74 -2.89 1.93 21.22
C ASP A 74 -2.97 3.22 22.07
N ASP A 75 -2.10 4.19 21.83
CA ASP A 75 -2.14 5.50 22.48
C ASP A 75 -3.47 6.24 22.18
N LEU A 76 -3.94 6.18 20.93
CA LEU A 76 -5.24 6.78 20.56
C LEU A 76 -6.40 6.08 21.27
N LYS A 77 -6.37 4.77 21.38
CA LYS A 77 -7.38 4.00 22.12
C LYS A 77 -7.38 4.36 23.61
N ALA A 78 -6.20 4.47 24.21
CA ALA A 78 -6.05 4.88 25.61
C ALA A 78 -6.59 6.29 25.87
N ARG A 79 -6.58 7.16 24.87
CA ARG A 79 -7.17 8.51 24.92
C ARG A 79 -8.68 8.51 24.70
N GLY A 80 -9.32 7.36 24.54
CA GLY A 80 -10.76 7.24 24.35
C GLY A 80 -11.26 7.62 22.96
N LEU A 81 -10.39 7.61 21.93
CA LEU A 81 -10.75 8.07 20.59
C LEU A 81 -11.32 6.98 19.68
N ALA A 82 -11.32 5.70 20.11
CA ALA A 82 -11.77 4.59 19.30
C ALA A 82 -13.19 4.78 18.78
N GLU A 83 -14.11 5.16 19.66
CA GLU A 83 -15.52 5.38 19.30
C GLU A 83 -15.68 6.54 18.30
N THR A 84 -14.95 7.64 18.51
CA THR A 84 -14.98 8.80 17.61
C THR A 84 -14.56 8.42 16.20
N PHE A 85 -13.46 7.66 16.06
CA PHE A 85 -12.98 7.19 14.76
C PHE A 85 -14.00 6.27 14.10
N GLN A 86 -14.57 5.32 14.87
CA GLN A 86 -15.54 4.39 14.32
C GLN A 86 -16.83 5.11 13.85
N LYS A 87 -17.32 6.07 14.59
CA LYS A 87 -18.49 6.86 14.21
C LYS A 87 -18.25 7.69 12.96
N LYS A 88 -17.05 8.29 12.82
CA LYS A 88 -16.74 9.17 11.69
C LYS A 88 -16.34 8.41 10.42
N THR A 89 -15.71 7.27 10.55
CA THR A 89 -15.11 6.54 9.41
C THR A 89 -15.79 5.22 9.11
N GLY A 90 -16.54 4.66 10.06
CA GLY A 90 -17.07 3.31 9.98
C GLY A 90 -16.04 2.22 10.25
N LEU A 91 -14.79 2.60 10.57
CA LEU A 91 -13.66 1.67 10.73
C LEU A 91 -13.18 1.66 12.18
N VAL A 92 -12.64 0.52 12.60
CA VAL A 92 -11.98 0.40 13.91
C VAL A 92 -10.60 1.07 13.86
N LEU A 93 -10.06 1.47 15.01
CA LEU A 93 -8.67 1.90 15.13
C LEU A 93 -7.75 0.68 15.04
N ASP A 94 -6.95 0.61 13.99
CA ASP A 94 -5.99 -0.47 13.79
C ASP A 94 -4.81 -0.01 12.92
N ALA A 95 -3.63 -0.57 13.20
CA ALA A 95 -2.42 -0.31 12.42
C ALA A 95 -2.54 -0.81 10.95
N TYR A 96 -3.55 -1.62 10.65
CA TYR A 96 -3.86 -2.08 9.31
C TYR A 96 -4.16 -0.92 8.35
N PHE A 97 -4.88 0.11 8.80
CA PHE A 97 -5.34 1.20 7.95
C PHE A 97 -4.25 2.23 7.64
N SER A 98 -4.38 2.88 6.50
CA SER A 98 -3.34 3.74 5.93
C SER A 98 -3.07 5.03 6.71
N GLY A 99 -4.05 5.54 7.46
CA GLY A 99 -3.91 6.82 8.16
C GLY A 99 -2.70 6.90 9.08
N SER A 100 -2.47 5.86 9.88
CA SER A 100 -1.33 5.82 10.79
C SER A 100 0.00 5.66 10.05
N LYS A 101 0.00 4.95 8.91
CA LYS A 101 1.19 4.77 8.07
C LYS A 101 1.62 6.09 7.41
N VAL A 102 0.65 6.87 6.92
CA VAL A 102 0.94 8.20 6.36
C VAL A 102 1.50 9.14 7.42
N ARG A 103 0.96 9.07 8.64
CA ARG A 103 1.47 9.86 9.75
C ARG A 103 2.92 9.48 10.12
N TRP A 104 3.23 8.20 10.09
CA TRP A 104 4.57 7.69 10.44
C TRP A 104 5.64 8.25 9.51
#